data_8f970707eb4368fa8454ebc3c7ca6e44
#
_entry.id   8f970707eb4368fa8454ebc3c7ca6e44
#
_cell.length_a   1.000
_cell.length_b   1.000
_cell.length_c   1.000
_cell.angle_alpha   90.00
_cell.angle_beta   90.00
_cell.angle_gamma   90.00
#
_symmetry.space_group_name_H-M   'P 1'
#
loop_
_entity.id
_entity.type
_entity.pdbx_description
1 polymer ?
#
loop_
_entity_poly.entity_id
_entity_poly.type
_entity_poly.pdbx_seq_one_letter_code
_entity_poly.pdbx_strand_id
1 'polypeptide(L)'
;AEDPGAFNQAMMDLGAMVCLPNGAPKCEVCPLFDQCLAGRHQTWTEYPFKKSAKPRRIEDRTVLLFLDGAHTAVRKRPKKGLLAGLYEFPNFDGVLSEQEALEEAEKFGVTPLHIQALPPYKHIFSHVEWHITGYAIKIAGNDVEQEGEEKAGLIFADAKTAAERYAIPSAFAEYAKYTDLERA
;
A
#
# COMPACT_ATOMS: atom_id res chain seq x y z
N ALA A 1 -29.21 -0.97 -25.28
CA ALA A 1 -28.04 -0.58 -26.07
C ALA A 1 -27.64 -1.76 -26.94
N GLU A 2 -27.30 -1.54 -28.21
CA GLU A 2 -26.80 -2.58 -29.10
C GLU A 2 -25.43 -3.13 -28.64
N ASP A 3 -24.60 -2.25 -28.05
CA ASP A 3 -23.34 -2.59 -27.41
C ASP A 3 -23.34 -2.11 -25.95
N PRO A 4 -23.60 -3.00 -24.98
CA PRO A 4 -23.60 -2.64 -23.56
C PRO A 4 -22.21 -2.23 -23.05
N GLY A 5 -21.12 -2.76 -23.62
CA GLY A 5 -19.76 -2.42 -23.26
C GLY A 5 -19.42 -0.98 -23.60
N ALA A 6 -19.66 -0.59 -24.85
CA ALA A 6 -19.46 0.78 -25.30
C ALA A 6 -20.36 1.78 -24.56
N PHE A 7 -21.59 1.41 -24.24
CA PHE A 7 -22.48 2.26 -23.45
C PHE A 7 -21.93 2.51 -22.03
N ASN A 8 -21.48 1.46 -21.34
CA ASN A 8 -20.91 1.60 -20.00
C ASN A 8 -19.64 2.46 -20.02
N GLN A 9 -18.79 2.27 -21.04
CA GLN A 9 -17.58 3.08 -21.18
C GLN A 9 -17.94 4.56 -21.42
N ALA A 10 -18.89 4.85 -22.30
CA ALA A 10 -19.35 6.20 -22.57
C ALA A 10 -19.91 6.89 -21.30
N MET A 11 -20.62 6.15 -20.45
CA MET A 11 -21.11 6.69 -19.17
C MET A 11 -19.99 7.02 -18.21
N MET A 12 -18.93 6.22 -18.16
CA MET A 12 -17.74 6.50 -17.34
C MET A 12 -16.98 7.72 -17.86
N ASP A 13 -16.78 7.82 -19.18
CA ASP A 13 -16.12 8.95 -19.82
C ASP A 13 -16.92 10.26 -19.61
N LEU A 14 -18.24 10.19 -19.73
CA LEU A 14 -19.11 11.33 -19.40
C LEU A 14 -18.89 11.81 -17.97
N GLY A 15 -18.82 10.90 -17.00
CA GLY A 15 -18.60 11.22 -15.59
C GLY A 15 -17.19 11.73 -15.28
N ALA A 16 -16.20 11.36 -16.11
CA ALA A 16 -14.83 11.80 -15.95
C ALA A 16 -14.50 13.14 -16.61
N MET A 17 -15.12 13.43 -17.78
CA MET A 17 -14.71 14.54 -18.62
C MET A 17 -15.74 15.69 -18.71
N VAL A 18 -17.01 15.38 -18.54
CA VAL A 18 -18.13 16.34 -18.74
C VAL A 18 -18.87 16.57 -17.42
N CYS A 19 -19.45 15.54 -16.81
CA CYS A 19 -20.23 15.62 -15.59
C CYS A 19 -19.32 15.42 -14.37
N LEU A 20 -18.48 16.41 -14.07
CA LEU A 20 -17.42 16.32 -13.05
C LEU A 20 -18.01 16.19 -11.64
N PRO A 21 -17.57 15.21 -10.83
CA PRO A 21 -18.16 14.94 -9.50
C PRO A 21 -17.79 15.96 -8.43
N ASN A 22 -16.70 16.75 -8.63
CA ASN A 22 -16.16 17.70 -7.67
C ASN A 22 -15.96 19.11 -8.23
N GLY A 23 -16.72 19.47 -9.25
CA GLY A 23 -16.65 20.78 -9.90
C GLY A 23 -17.93 21.12 -10.65
N ALA A 24 -17.96 22.29 -11.29
CA ALA A 24 -19.07 22.63 -12.17
C ALA A 24 -19.06 21.70 -13.40
N PRO A 25 -20.16 21.01 -13.69
CA PRO A 25 -20.25 20.16 -14.87
C PRO A 25 -20.30 21.04 -16.13
N LYS A 26 -19.79 20.51 -17.23
CA LYS A 26 -19.78 21.17 -18.54
C LYS A 26 -21.11 20.87 -19.27
N CYS A 27 -22.22 21.40 -18.74
CA CYS A 27 -23.56 21.09 -19.25
C CYS A 27 -23.77 21.54 -20.69
N GLU A 28 -23.09 22.58 -21.13
CA GLU A 28 -23.18 23.16 -22.50
C GLU A 28 -22.65 22.22 -23.57
N VAL A 29 -21.77 21.27 -23.21
CA VAL A 29 -21.23 20.26 -24.16
C VAL A 29 -21.71 18.84 -23.84
N CYS A 30 -22.66 18.71 -22.92
CA CYS A 30 -23.14 17.40 -22.48
C CYS A 30 -24.14 16.81 -23.50
N PRO A 31 -23.86 15.62 -24.07
CA PRO A 31 -24.76 15.00 -25.02
C PRO A 31 -26.11 14.57 -24.43
N LEU A 32 -26.22 14.52 -23.12
CA LEU A 32 -27.44 14.16 -22.41
C LEU A 32 -28.18 15.35 -21.81
N PHE A 33 -27.79 16.58 -22.13
CA PHE A 33 -28.36 17.79 -21.50
C PHE A 33 -29.87 17.88 -21.63
N ASP A 34 -30.42 17.61 -22.81
CA ASP A 34 -31.84 17.71 -23.08
C ASP A 34 -32.68 16.73 -22.25
N GLN A 35 -32.10 15.63 -21.84
CA GLN A 35 -32.74 14.58 -21.02
C GLN A 35 -32.36 14.68 -19.54
N CYS A 36 -31.43 15.58 -19.21
CA CYS A 36 -30.88 15.67 -17.84
C CYS A 36 -31.69 16.61 -16.96
N LEU A 37 -32.47 16.06 -16.03
CA LEU A 37 -33.22 16.84 -15.07
C LEU A 37 -32.35 17.72 -14.19
N ALA A 38 -31.23 17.18 -13.71
CA ALA A 38 -30.30 17.94 -12.86
C ALA A 38 -29.66 19.13 -13.58
N GLY A 39 -29.31 18.97 -14.87
CA GLY A 39 -28.82 20.06 -15.72
C GLY A 39 -29.87 21.14 -15.95
N ARG A 40 -31.07 20.72 -16.32
CA ARG A 40 -32.21 21.64 -16.58
C ARG A 40 -32.66 22.42 -15.37
N HIS A 41 -32.63 21.80 -14.17
CA HIS A 41 -33.01 22.44 -12.90
C HIS A 41 -31.85 23.06 -12.16
N GLN A 42 -30.62 22.95 -12.67
CA GLN A 42 -29.37 23.40 -12.04
C GLN A 42 -29.13 22.80 -10.64
N THR A 43 -29.60 21.57 -10.43
CA THR A 43 -29.51 20.83 -9.16
C THR A 43 -28.36 19.81 -9.12
N TRP A 44 -27.38 19.93 -10.00
CA TRP A 44 -26.27 18.95 -10.10
C TRP A 44 -25.45 18.86 -8.81
N THR A 45 -25.42 19.90 -7.99
CA THR A 45 -24.72 19.90 -6.69
C THR A 45 -25.35 18.97 -5.66
N GLU A 46 -26.60 18.59 -5.86
CA GLU A 46 -27.32 17.66 -5.01
C GLU A 46 -27.02 16.19 -5.37
N TYR A 47 -26.34 15.95 -6.51
CA TYR A 47 -26.06 14.62 -7.05
C TYR A 47 -24.55 14.41 -7.29
N PRO A 48 -24.04 13.19 -7.07
CA PRO A 48 -24.72 12.08 -6.40
C PRO A 48 -24.96 12.38 -4.92
N PHE A 49 -26.07 11.91 -4.33
CA PHE A 49 -26.29 12.01 -2.91
C PHE A 49 -25.22 11.21 -2.17
N LYS A 50 -24.31 11.91 -1.51
CA LYS A 50 -23.20 11.31 -0.78
C LYS A 50 -23.62 11.13 0.69
N LYS A 51 -23.82 9.87 1.10
CA LYS A 51 -23.85 9.58 2.55
C LYS A 51 -22.51 9.95 3.15
N SER A 52 -22.52 10.50 4.37
CA SER A 52 -21.26 10.71 5.11
C SER A 52 -20.48 9.41 5.18
N ALA A 53 -19.21 9.46 4.80
CA ALA A 53 -18.34 8.30 4.89
C ALA A 53 -18.20 7.89 6.36
N LYS A 54 -18.31 6.60 6.65
CA LYS A 54 -17.93 6.11 7.98
C LYS A 54 -16.44 6.42 8.23
N PRO A 55 -16.06 6.78 9.46
CA PRO A 55 -14.66 6.98 9.79
C PRO A 55 -13.87 5.70 9.49
N ARG A 56 -12.66 5.87 8.97
CA ARG A 56 -11.76 4.73 8.75
C ARG A 56 -11.34 4.14 10.07
N ARG A 57 -11.17 2.82 10.11
CA ARG A 57 -10.52 2.15 11.24
C ARG A 57 -9.02 2.47 11.18
N ILE A 58 -8.47 2.94 12.28
CA ILE A 58 -7.04 3.18 12.44
C ILE A 58 -6.40 1.90 12.95
N GLU A 59 -5.32 1.47 12.33
CA GLU A 59 -4.50 0.33 12.74
C GLU A 59 -3.05 0.77 12.82
N ASP A 60 -2.45 0.61 14.00
CA ASP A 60 -1.03 0.81 14.20
C ASP A 60 -0.26 -0.44 13.74
N ARG A 61 0.86 -0.22 13.05
CA ARG A 61 1.73 -1.30 12.55
C ARG A 61 3.19 -0.96 12.74
N THR A 62 4.00 -1.97 13.06
CA THR A 62 5.45 -1.86 13.08
C THR A 62 6.04 -2.72 11.97
N VAL A 63 6.85 -2.12 11.11
CA VAL A 63 7.56 -2.79 10.01
C VAL A 63 9.02 -2.99 10.39
N LEU A 64 9.55 -4.20 10.17
CA LEU A 64 10.96 -4.52 10.34
C LEU A 64 11.61 -4.74 8.98
N LEU A 65 12.64 -3.93 8.68
CA LEU A 65 13.51 -4.13 7.53
C LEU A 65 14.75 -4.89 7.98
N PHE A 66 14.84 -6.17 7.64
CA PHE A 66 16.07 -6.93 7.86
C PHE A 66 17.02 -6.69 6.69
N LEU A 67 18.20 -6.16 6.98
CA LEU A 67 19.21 -5.77 6.01
C LEU A 67 20.47 -6.61 6.19
N ASP A 68 20.85 -7.34 5.14
CA ASP A 68 22.09 -8.09 5.03
C ASP A 68 22.86 -7.64 3.79
N GLY A 69 23.81 -6.74 3.95
CA GLY A 69 24.49 -6.13 2.82
C GLY A 69 23.49 -5.45 1.88
N ALA A 70 23.47 -5.90 0.63
CA ALA A 70 22.55 -5.39 -0.38
C ALA A 70 21.17 -6.10 -0.37
N HIS A 71 20.97 -7.07 0.52
CA HIS A 71 19.73 -7.87 0.58
C HIS A 71 18.77 -7.36 1.65
N THR A 72 17.50 -7.46 1.35
CA THR A 72 16.41 -7.21 2.29
C THR A 72 15.47 -8.39 2.35
N ALA A 73 14.88 -8.62 3.52
CA ALA A 73 13.92 -9.69 3.72
C ALA A 73 12.51 -9.26 3.31
N VAL A 74 11.84 -10.10 2.55
CA VAL A 74 10.41 -10.01 2.27
C VAL A 74 9.72 -11.32 2.63
N ARG A 75 8.42 -11.26 2.92
CA ARG A 75 7.60 -12.45 3.13
C ARG A 75 6.31 -12.39 2.33
N LYS A 76 5.74 -13.54 2.03
CA LYS A 76 4.45 -13.62 1.34
C LYS A 76 3.31 -13.47 2.34
N ARG A 77 2.35 -12.61 2.01
CA ARG A 77 1.13 -12.44 2.81
C ARG A 77 0.20 -13.66 2.70
N PRO A 78 -0.62 -13.90 3.73
CA PRO A 78 -1.65 -14.92 3.67
C PRO A 78 -2.57 -14.75 2.46
N LYS A 79 -3.22 -15.85 2.03
CA LYS A 79 -4.15 -15.85 0.88
C LYS A 79 -5.47 -15.11 1.14
N LYS A 80 -5.70 -14.61 2.37
CA LYS A 80 -6.93 -13.91 2.78
C LYS A 80 -6.58 -12.61 3.51
N GLY A 81 -7.48 -11.64 3.46
CA GLY A 81 -7.33 -10.34 4.11
C GLY A 81 -6.82 -9.25 3.19
N LEU A 82 -6.49 -8.10 3.77
CA LEU A 82 -5.99 -6.94 3.04
C LEU A 82 -4.64 -7.26 2.37
N LEU A 83 -4.48 -6.91 1.08
CA LEU A 83 -3.27 -7.17 0.28
C LEU A 83 -2.91 -8.66 0.19
N ALA A 84 -3.91 -9.56 0.17
CA ALA A 84 -3.71 -11.01 0.16
C ALA A 84 -2.84 -11.50 -0.99
N GLY A 85 -1.90 -12.40 -0.69
CA GLY A 85 -1.02 -13.06 -1.68
C GLY A 85 0.09 -12.19 -2.25
N LEU A 86 0.15 -10.89 -1.91
CA LEU A 86 1.27 -10.01 -2.24
C LEU A 86 2.44 -10.23 -1.27
N TYR A 87 3.55 -9.58 -1.52
CA TYR A 87 4.72 -9.63 -0.64
C TYR A 87 4.78 -8.39 0.25
N GLU A 88 5.43 -8.51 1.39
CA GLU A 88 5.58 -7.42 2.36
C GLU A 88 6.91 -7.53 3.09
N PHE A 89 7.36 -6.42 3.66
CA PHE A 89 8.36 -6.49 4.73
C PHE A 89 7.71 -7.11 5.98
N PRO A 90 8.44 -7.88 6.80
CA PRO A 90 7.95 -8.35 8.09
C PRO A 90 7.31 -7.23 8.87
N ASN A 91 6.07 -7.41 9.31
CA ASN A 91 5.36 -6.40 10.08
C ASN A 91 4.41 -7.03 11.10
N PHE A 92 4.05 -6.25 12.11
CA PHE A 92 3.29 -6.65 13.27
C PHE A 92 2.19 -5.64 13.56
N ASP A 93 1.11 -6.09 14.16
CA ASP A 93 0.05 -5.22 14.66
C ASP A 93 0.55 -4.49 15.92
N GLY A 94 0.25 -3.19 16.00
CA GLY A 94 0.66 -2.32 17.10
C GLY A 94 2.00 -1.63 16.89
N VAL A 95 2.41 -0.87 17.92
CA VAL A 95 3.67 -0.15 17.98
C VAL A 95 4.62 -0.93 18.86
N LEU A 96 5.67 -1.49 18.29
CA LEU A 96 6.72 -2.17 19.03
C LEU A 96 7.79 -1.16 19.50
N SER A 97 8.33 -1.38 20.68
CA SER A 97 9.58 -0.78 21.12
C SER A 97 10.77 -1.40 20.39
N GLU A 98 11.95 -0.78 20.49
CA GLU A 98 13.18 -1.35 19.93
C GLU A 98 13.49 -2.75 20.49
N GLN A 99 13.27 -2.94 21.80
CA GLN A 99 13.50 -4.22 22.45
C GLN A 99 12.56 -5.30 21.90
N GLU A 100 11.26 -5.01 21.78
CA GLU A 100 10.28 -5.94 21.21
C GLU A 100 10.58 -6.23 19.73
N ALA A 101 11.03 -5.23 18.97
CA ALA A 101 11.42 -5.40 17.57
C ALA A 101 12.62 -6.35 17.42
N LEU A 102 13.61 -6.28 18.31
CA LEU A 102 14.75 -7.20 18.35
C LEU A 102 14.32 -8.63 18.73
N GLU A 103 13.44 -8.77 19.71
CA GLU A 103 12.89 -10.08 20.11
C GLU A 103 12.07 -10.73 18.96
N GLU A 104 11.31 -9.94 18.21
CA GLU A 104 10.62 -10.43 17.02
C GLU A 104 11.60 -10.82 15.90
N ALA A 105 12.70 -10.08 15.72
CA ALA A 105 13.73 -10.43 14.74
C ALA A 105 14.38 -11.79 15.07
N GLU A 106 14.72 -12.03 16.33
CA GLU A 106 15.29 -13.30 16.78
C GLU A 106 14.37 -14.50 16.53
N LYS A 107 13.04 -14.31 16.62
CA LYS A 107 12.06 -15.37 16.32
C LYS A 107 12.07 -15.80 14.84
N PHE A 108 12.51 -14.93 13.94
CA PHE A 108 12.76 -15.28 12.54
C PHE A 108 14.12 -16.01 12.34
N GLY A 109 14.89 -16.23 13.39
CA GLY A 109 16.18 -16.88 13.33
C GLY A 109 17.28 -16.03 12.71
N VAL A 110 17.11 -14.71 12.68
CA VAL A 110 18.17 -13.76 12.28
C VAL A 110 18.88 -13.21 13.50
N THR A 111 20.15 -12.83 13.33
CA THR A 111 21.01 -12.30 14.40
C THR A 111 21.15 -10.79 14.24
N PRO A 112 20.41 -9.98 15.03
CA PRO A 112 20.48 -8.53 14.93
C PRO A 112 21.86 -8.01 15.35
N LEU A 113 22.46 -7.12 14.56
CA LEU A 113 23.73 -6.44 14.84
C LEU A 113 23.52 -4.98 15.23
N HIS A 114 22.55 -4.31 14.57
CA HIS A 114 22.24 -2.91 14.80
C HIS A 114 20.79 -2.65 14.47
N ILE A 115 20.15 -1.76 15.25
CA ILE A 115 18.77 -1.32 15.01
C ILE A 115 18.73 0.20 14.89
N GLN A 116 17.93 0.69 13.95
CA GLN A 116 17.68 2.12 13.73
C GLN A 116 16.20 2.35 13.52
N ALA A 117 15.61 3.27 14.29
CA ALA A 117 14.23 3.69 14.08
C ALA A 117 14.09 4.48 12.77
N LEU A 118 13.03 4.21 12.04
CA LEU A 118 12.68 4.88 10.79
C LEU A 118 11.58 5.91 11.04
N PRO A 119 11.48 6.98 10.22
CA PRO A 119 10.41 7.95 10.34
C PRO A 119 9.04 7.29 10.19
N PRO A 120 8.08 7.62 11.07
CA PRO A 120 6.72 7.11 10.96
C PRO A 120 6.01 7.73 9.76
N TYR A 121 5.10 6.96 9.16
CA TYR A 121 4.22 7.46 8.11
C TYR A 121 2.84 6.81 8.20
N LYS A 122 1.91 7.24 7.35
CA LYS A 122 0.59 6.63 7.27
C LYS A 122 0.21 6.30 5.84
N HIS A 123 -0.49 5.20 5.70
CA HIS A 123 -1.07 4.77 4.45
C HIS A 123 -2.58 4.62 4.56
N ILE A 124 -3.31 5.17 3.58
CA ILE A 124 -4.77 5.26 3.61
C ILE A 124 -5.36 4.31 2.57
N PHE A 125 -6.12 3.34 3.05
CA PHE A 125 -7.00 2.50 2.22
C PHE A 125 -8.43 3.04 2.25
N SER A 126 -9.34 2.45 1.48
CA SER A 126 -10.74 2.90 1.43
C SER A 126 -11.44 2.88 2.80
N HIS A 127 -11.15 1.88 3.63
CA HIS A 127 -11.86 1.64 4.90
C HIS A 127 -10.95 1.50 6.13
N VAL A 128 -9.63 1.50 5.91
CA VAL A 128 -8.60 1.39 6.95
C VAL A 128 -7.51 2.42 6.70
N GLU A 129 -6.96 2.97 7.77
CA GLU A 129 -5.77 3.82 7.77
C GLU A 129 -4.70 3.15 8.63
N TRP A 130 -3.54 2.85 8.05
CA TRP A 130 -2.40 2.35 8.79
C TRP A 130 -1.51 3.49 9.24
N HIS A 131 -1.24 3.53 10.55
CA HIS A 131 -0.17 4.31 11.13
C HIS A 131 1.04 3.41 11.29
N ILE A 132 2.09 3.68 10.55
CA ILE A 132 3.21 2.76 10.41
C ILE A 132 4.45 3.36 11.06
N THR A 133 5.03 2.63 12.00
CA THR A 133 6.37 2.82 12.52
C THR A 133 7.29 1.75 11.94
N GLY A 134 8.60 1.93 12.00
CA GLY A 134 9.50 0.92 11.47
C GLY A 134 10.90 0.98 12.05
N TYR A 135 11.59 -0.13 11.88
CA TYR A 135 12.99 -0.27 12.24
C TYR A 135 13.76 -0.89 11.08
N ALA A 136 14.92 -0.32 10.77
CA ALA A 136 15.95 -0.96 9.98
C ALA A 136 16.86 -1.76 10.93
N ILE A 137 16.98 -3.05 10.69
CA ILE A 137 17.76 -3.97 11.52
C ILE A 137 18.83 -4.60 10.64
N LYS A 138 20.09 -4.22 10.87
CA LYS A 138 21.23 -4.93 10.26
C LYS A 138 21.37 -6.29 10.91
N ILE A 139 21.53 -7.33 10.10
CA ILE A 139 21.68 -8.71 10.55
C ILE A 139 23.03 -9.27 10.13
N ALA A 140 23.46 -10.38 10.77
CA ALA A 140 24.71 -11.02 10.44
C ALA A 140 24.63 -11.74 9.09
N GLY A 141 25.62 -11.53 8.21
CA GLY A 141 25.66 -12.04 6.84
C GLY A 141 25.68 -13.57 6.69
N ASN A 142 25.76 -14.31 7.80
CA ASN A 142 25.63 -15.76 7.81
C ASN A 142 24.18 -16.25 7.81
N ASP A 143 23.21 -15.33 7.90
CA ASP A 143 21.79 -15.65 7.93
C ASP A 143 21.20 -15.83 6.52
N VAL A 144 21.94 -15.39 5.47
CA VAL A 144 21.55 -15.53 4.05
C VAL A 144 22.51 -16.49 3.36
N GLU A 145 22.06 -17.71 3.12
CA GLU A 145 22.89 -18.73 2.41
C GLU A 145 22.78 -18.61 0.90
N GLN A 146 21.58 -18.32 0.38
CA GLN A 146 21.32 -18.12 -1.07
C GLN A 146 20.24 -17.11 -1.32
N GLU A 147 20.41 -16.32 -2.39
CA GLU A 147 19.40 -15.35 -2.85
C GLU A 147 18.12 -16.07 -3.28
N GLY A 148 16.97 -15.61 -2.76
CA GLY A 148 15.65 -16.16 -3.09
C GLY A 148 15.27 -17.44 -2.35
N GLU A 149 16.11 -17.96 -1.47
CA GLU A 149 15.76 -19.08 -0.60
C GLU A 149 14.83 -18.62 0.53
N GLU A 150 13.79 -19.42 0.81
CA GLU A 150 12.85 -19.15 1.90
C GLU A 150 13.38 -19.79 3.19
N LYS A 151 13.78 -18.95 4.15
CA LYS A 151 14.20 -19.37 5.49
C LYS A 151 13.29 -18.74 6.53
N ALA A 152 12.69 -19.56 7.38
CA ALA A 152 11.73 -19.12 8.41
C ALA A 152 10.57 -18.23 7.88
N GLY A 153 10.14 -18.45 6.64
CA GLY A 153 9.10 -17.65 5.98
C GLY A 153 9.60 -16.31 5.41
N LEU A 154 10.92 -16.06 5.43
CA LEU A 154 11.58 -14.90 4.85
C LEU A 154 12.29 -15.29 3.54
N ILE A 155 12.24 -14.40 2.58
CA ILE A 155 12.98 -14.47 1.32
C ILE A 155 13.91 -13.28 1.28
N PHE A 156 15.20 -13.50 1.16
CA PHE A 156 16.19 -12.44 1.03
C PHE A 156 16.48 -12.17 -0.44
N ALA A 157 16.39 -10.92 -0.84
CA ALA A 157 16.65 -10.48 -2.20
C ALA A 157 17.32 -9.09 -2.18
N ASP A 158 18.15 -8.81 -3.19
CA ASP A 158 18.60 -7.44 -3.42
C ASP A 158 17.43 -6.51 -3.76
N ALA A 159 17.61 -5.21 -3.56
CA ALA A 159 16.54 -4.22 -3.74
C ALA A 159 15.91 -4.26 -5.14
N LYS A 160 16.69 -4.54 -6.20
CA LYS A 160 16.21 -4.61 -7.58
C LYS A 160 15.38 -5.87 -7.79
N THR A 161 15.89 -7.03 -7.38
CA THR A 161 15.16 -8.31 -7.44
C THR A 161 13.89 -8.25 -6.58
N ALA A 162 13.95 -7.62 -5.39
CA ALA A 162 12.78 -7.42 -4.55
C ALA A 162 11.69 -6.59 -5.27
N ALA A 163 12.08 -5.53 -5.95
CA ALA A 163 11.14 -4.68 -6.70
C ALA A 163 10.57 -5.36 -7.96
N GLU A 164 11.37 -6.16 -8.67
CA GLU A 164 10.97 -6.79 -9.94
C GLU A 164 10.18 -8.10 -9.76
N ARG A 165 10.56 -8.92 -8.78
CA ARG A 165 9.97 -10.27 -8.60
C ARG A 165 8.89 -10.35 -7.55
N TYR A 166 8.94 -9.47 -6.54
CA TYR A 166 8.02 -9.52 -5.42
C TYR A 166 7.11 -8.29 -5.45
N ALA A 167 5.83 -8.50 -5.73
CA ALA A 167 4.85 -7.43 -5.79
C ALA A 167 4.61 -6.83 -4.39
N ILE A 168 5.47 -5.88 -3.99
CA ILE A 168 5.38 -5.15 -2.72
C ILE A 168 4.38 -4.02 -2.89
N PRO A 169 3.29 -3.96 -2.09
CA PRO A 169 2.29 -2.90 -2.17
C PRO A 169 2.86 -1.51 -1.88
N SER A 170 2.23 -0.49 -2.48
CA SER A 170 2.56 0.91 -2.21
C SER A 170 2.43 1.32 -0.74
N ALA A 171 1.70 0.54 0.06
CA ALA A 171 1.64 0.70 1.50
C ALA A 171 3.01 0.59 2.19
N PHE A 172 4.00 -0.05 1.56
CA PHE A 172 5.37 -0.20 2.08
C PHE A 172 6.40 0.63 1.29
N ALA A 173 5.97 1.39 0.26
CA ALA A 173 6.88 2.12 -0.62
C ALA A 173 7.77 3.13 0.12
N GLU A 174 7.28 3.72 1.21
CA GLU A 174 8.06 4.67 2.00
C GLU A 174 9.27 3.99 2.65
N TYR A 175 9.12 2.75 3.11
CA TYR A 175 10.21 1.99 3.71
C TYR A 175 11.07 1.24 2.69
N ALA A 176 10.57 0.97 1.51
CA ALA A 176 11.39 0.41 0.43
C ALA A 176 12.59 1.31 0.05
N LYS A 177 12.50 2.61 0.33
CA LYS A 177 13.60 3.56 0.12
C LYS A 177 14.82 3.30 1.01
N TYR A 178 14.62 2.61 2.13
CA TYR A 178 15.67 2.31 3.10
C TYR A 178 16.34 0.95 2.88
N THR A 179 15.90 0.18 1.88
CA THR A 179 16.54 -1.10 1.55
C THR A 179 17.92 -0.94 0.90
N ASP A 180 18.25 0.27 0.41
CA ASP A 180 19.55 0.62 -0.18
C ASP A 180 20.47 1.40 0.79
N LEU A 181 20.20 1.40 2.11
CA LEU A 181 20.91 2.19 3.12
C LEU A 181 22.43 1.95 3.21
N GLU A 182 22.96 0.91 2.58
CA GLU A 182 24.42 0.70 2.54
C GLU A 182 25.15 1.48 1.43
N ARG A 183 24.41 2.23 0.59
CA ARG A 183 24.98 3.05 -0.48
C ARG A 183 25.08 4.55 -0.14
N ALA A 184 24.70 4.95 1.08
CA ALA A 184 24.75 6.33 1.55
C ALA A 184 25.93 6.58 2.48
#